data_1c76428583d6dcbd1214ff2f864caf0a
#
_entry.id   1c76428583d6dcbd1214ff2f864caf0a
#
_cell.length_a   1.000
_cell.length_b   1.000
_cell.length_c   1.000
_cell.angle_alpha   90.00
_cell.angle_beta   90.00
_cell.angle_gamma   90.00
#
_symmetry.space_group_name_H-M   'P 1'
#
loop_
_entity.id
_entity.type
_entity.pdbx_description
1 polymer ?
#
loop_
_entity_poly.entity_id
_entity_poly.type
_entity_poly.pdbx_seq_one_letter_code
_entity_poly.pdbx_strand_id
1 'polypeptide(L)'
;KVTVLAAASLQGAFEEIEKTVEKDNPGLDVTFDFQGSQDLVSSLAGGNSADVLATANNSTMKTAAEQKLVGDQTEFATNVLTLIVPKGNPKKITGLDSSLDGANLVICAPEVPCGEATQKLSSALGVTLNPASEEQKVTDVRGKVESGEADAGIVYTTDAAAAKDKADKIDIPDGGVVNHYPIAQTASPENAAGAKVFIDAVTGKTGQEVLAKYGFGKPGSAAAGASAGASSSAGAGTASSAAPSQ
;
A
#
# COMPACT_ATOMS: atom_id res chain seq x y z
N LYS A 1 -4.01 -8.54 -26.22
CA LYS A 1 -4.59 -8.23 -24.92
C LYS A 1 -3.67 -8.75 -23.83
N VAL A 2 -3.55 -8.03 -22.72
CA VAL A 2 -2.87 -8.46 -21.48
C VAL A 2 -3.85 -8.30 -20.33
N THR A 3 -4.12 -9.35 -19.59
CA THR A 3 -4.98 -9.34 -18.41
C THR A 3 -4.13 -9.29 -17.15
N VAL A 4 -4.32 -8.25 -16.33
CA VAL A 4 -3.55 -7.99 -15.11
C VAL A 4 -4.46 -8.09 -13.90
N LEU A 5 -4.17 -9.02 -13.01
CA LEU A 5 -4.77 -9.10 -11.67
C LEU A 5 -3.93 -8.25 -10.72
N ALA A 6 -4.48 -7.19 -10.17
CA ALA A 6 -3.73 -6.25 -9.36
C ALA A 6 -4.47 -5.89 -8.05
N ALA A 7 -3.71 -5.76 -6.97
CA ALA A 7 -4.25 -5.31 -5.70
C ALA A 7 -4.98 -3.96 -5.86
N ALA A 8 -6.12 -3.80 -5.20
CA ALA A 8 -7.00 -2.63 -5.34
C ALA A 8 -6.28 -1.28 -5.10
N SER A 9 -5.29 -1.25 -4.20
CA SER A 9 -4.48 -0.06 -3.92
C SER A 9 -3.62 0.42 -5.11
N LEU A 10 -3.40 -0.42 -6.13
CA LEU A 10 -2.60 -0.12 -7.31
C LEU A 10 -3.40 0.58 -8.42
N GLN A 11 -4.72 0.63 -8.32
CA GLN A 11 -5.61 1.03 -9.41
C GLN A 11 -5.16 2.32 -10.10
N GLY A 12 -5.07 3.43 -9.38
CA GLY A 12 -4.75 4.72 -10.00
C GLY A 12 -3.39 4.75 -10.68
N ALA A 13 -2.36 4.16 -10.05
CA ALA A 13 -1.02 4.12 -10.63
C ALA A 13 -0.96 3.19 -11.87
N PHE A 14 -1.61 2.05 -11.82
CA PHE A 14 -1.59 1.10 -12.94
C PHE A 14 -2.39 1.59 -14.15
N GLU A 15 -3.53 2.25 -13.94
CA GLU A 15 -4.29 2.90 -15.01
C GLU A 15 -3.51 4.06 -15.68
N GLU A 16 -2.60 4.72 -14.96
CA GLU A 16 -1.72 5.73 -15.57
C GLU A 16 -0.55 5.07 -16.33
N ILE A 17 0.02 3.99 -15.80
CA ILE A 17 1.08 3.21 -16.48
C ILE A 17 0.55 2.59 -17.76
N GLU A 18 -0.67 2.01 -17.74
CA GLU A 18 -1.37 1.46 -18.90
C GLU A 18 -1.36 2.42 -20.09
N LYS A 19 -1.79 3.67 -19.88
CA LYS A 19 -1.85 4.70 -20.95
C LYS A 19 -0.51 4.91 -21.63
N THR A 20 0.58 4.82 -20.87
CA THR A 20 1.93 4.93 -21.43
C THR A 20 2.32 3.67 -22.19
N VAL A 21 2.05 2.50 -21.58
CA VAL A 21 2.35 1.20 -22.19
C VAL A 21 1.64 1.01 -23.53
N GLU A 22 0.36 1.31 -23.59
CA GLU A 22 -0.44 1.18 -24.81
C GLU A 22 -0.02 2.19 -25.88
N LYS A 23 0.30 3.42 -25.50
CA LYS A 23 0.83 4.43 -26.42
C LYS A 23 2.15 4.02 -27.06
N ASP A 24 3.05 3.43 -26.24
CA ASP A 24 4.40 3.05 -26.69
C ASP A 24 4.42 1.69 -27.39
N ASN A 25 3.35 0.88 -27.26
CA ASN A 25 3.19 -0.43 -27.88
C ASN A 25 1.84 -0.51 -28.61
N PRO A 26 1.72 0.09 -29.81
CA PRO A 26 0.48 0.06 -30.57
C PRO A 26 -0.01 -1.38 -30.83
N GLY A 27 -1.25 -1.66 -30.43
CA GLY A 27 -1.87 -2.98 -30.54
C GLY A 27 -1.79 -3.83 -29.25
N LEU A 28 -1.11 -3.35 -28.22
CA LEU A 28 -1.23 -3.90 -26.88
C LEU A 28 -2.46 -3.25 -26.20
N ASP A 29 -3.32 -4.10 -25.64
CA ASP A 29 -4.53 -3.72 -24.88
C ASP A 29 -4.39 -4.33 -23.48
N VAL A 30 -4.27 -3.49 -22.43
CA VAL A 30 -4.11 -3.93 -21.05
C VAL A 30 -5.46 -3.81 -20.33
N THR A 31 -5.85 -4.85 -19.66
CA THR A 31 -7.09 -4.86 -18.87
C THR A 31 -6.82 -5.30 -17.45
N PHE A 32 -7.53 -4.72 -16.49
CA PHE A 32 -7.33 -4.99 -15.08
C PHE A 32 -8.53 -5.65 -14.41
N ASP A 33 -8.24 -6.48 -13.41
CA ASP A 33 -9.16 -6.83 -12.33
C ASP A 33 -8.52 -6.35 -11.01
N PHE A 34 -9.15 -5.37 -10.36
CA PHE A 34 -8.68 -4.78 -9.10
C PHE A 34 -9.49 -5.31 -7.93
N GLN A 35 -8.88 -6.20 -7.14
CA GLN A 35 -9.50 -6.84 -5.99
C GLN A 35 -8.56 -6.88 -4.78
N GLY A 36 -9.00 -7.48 -3.67
CA GLY A 36 -8.11 -7.93 -2.61
C GLY A 36 -7.12 -8.97 -3.16
N SER A 37 -5.85 -8.89 -2.74
CA SER A 37 -4.82 -9.79 -3.29
C SER A 37 -5.14 -11.27 -3.09
N GLN A 38 -5.78 -11.65 -1.98
CA GLN A 38 -6.22 -13.01 -1.70
C GLN A 38 -7.30 -13.50 -2.70
N ASP A 39 -8.22 -12.62 -3.12
CA ASP A 39 -9.27 -12.95 -4.09
C ASP A 39 -8.68 -13.17 -5.47
N LEU A 40 -7.67 -12.36 -5.84
CA LEU A 40 -6.93 -12.53 -7.10
C LEU A 40 -6.21 -13.88 -7.15
N VAL A 41 -5.55 -14.28 -6.06
CA VAL A 41 -4.89 -15.60 -5.98
C VAL A 41 -5.91 -16.72 -6.02
N SER A 42 -7.04 -16.58 -5.32
CA SER A 42 -8.15 -17.54 -5.35
C SER A 42 -8.75 -17.67 -6.76
N SER A 43 -8.89 -16.54 -7.47
CA SER A 43 -9.35 -16.50 -8.86
C SER A 43 -8.42 -17.28 -9.80
N LEU A 44 -7.11 -17.08 -9.70
CA LEU A 44 -6.12 -17.87 -10.46
C LEU A 44 -6.16 -19.35 -10.11
N ALA A 45 -6.24 -19.69 -8.82
CA ALA A 45 -6.34 -21.07 -8.34
C ALA A 45 -7.63 -21.74 -8.84
N GLY A 46 -8.69 -20.97 -9.02
CA GLY A 46 -9.97 -21.40 -9.59
C GLY A 46 -9.94 -21.60 -11.12
N GLY A 47 -8.82 -21.32 -11.78
CA GLY A 47 -8.63 -21.52 -13.22
C GLY A 47 -8.97 -20.31 -14.10
N ASN A 48 -9.19 -19.12 -13.52
CA ASN A 48 -9.32 -17.90 -14.32
C ASN A 48 -7.96 -17.55 -14.94
N SER A 49 -7.96 -17.26 -16.25
CA SER A 49 -6.73 -16.89 -16.96
C SER A 49 -6.38 -15.41 -16.74
N ALA A 50 -5.09 -15.18 -16.51
CA ALA A 50 -4.50 -13.86 -16.51
C ALA A 50 -3.02 -13.96 -16.88
N ASP A 51 -2.43 -12.83 -17.26
CA ASP A 51 -1.03 -12.78 -17.72
C ASP A 51 -0.08 -12.30 -16.61
N VAL A 52 -0.57 -11.42 -15.72
CA VAL A 52 0.20 -10.79 -14.65
C VAL A 52 -0.58 -10.82 -13.35
N LEU A 53 0.14 -11.06 -12.25
CA LEU A 53 -0.35 -10.88 -10.88
C LEU A 53 0.52 -9.86 -10.14
N ALA A 54 -0.11 -8.85 -9.51
CA ALA A 54 0.54 -7.88 -8.63
C ALA A 54 -0.19 -7.80 -7.29
N THR A 55 0.49 -8.14 -6.19
CA THR A 55 -0.10 -8.21 -4.86
C THR A 55 0.41 -7.09 -3.94
N ALA A 56 -0.34 -6.78 -2.88
CA ALA A 56 0.01 -5.75 -1.90
C ALA A 56 0.82 -6.28 -0.70
N ASN A 57 1.24 -7.53 -0.72
CA ASN A 57 2.18 -8.11 0.24
C ASN A 57 2.88 -9.36 -0.30
N ASN A 58 3.99 -9.71 0.33
CA ASN A 58 4.77 -10.90 -0.02
C ASN A 58 4.07 -12.21 0.37
N SER A 59 3.27 -12.23 1.44
CA SER A 59 2.61 -13.46 1.91
C SER A 59 1.62 -14.00 0.89
N THR A 60 0.81 -13.13 0.30
CA THR A 60 -0.16 -13.53 -0.75
C THR A 60 0.55 -13.99 -2.03
N MET A 61 1.61 -13.28 -2.47
CA MET A 61 2.39 -13.71 -3.63
C MET A 61 3.10 -15.05 -3.38
N LYS A 62 3.60 -15.27 -2.16
CA LYS A 62 4.18 -16.55 -1.76
C LYS A 62 3.15 -17.68 -1.87
N THR A 63 1.92 -17.46 -1.42
CA THR A 63 0.82 -18.42 -1.59
C THR A 63 0.60 -18.76 -3.06
N ALA A 64 0.60 -17.76 -3.96
CA ALA A 64 0.49 -18.00 -5.41
C ALA A 64 1.66 -18.83 -5.96
N ALA A 65 2.89 -18.54 -5.50
CA ALA A 65 4.09 -19.27 -5.92
C ALA A 65 4.09 -20.73 -5.42
N GLU A 66 3.70 -20.97 -4.17
CA GLU A 66 3.57 -22.32 -3.60
C GLU A 66 2.55 -23.18 -4.36
N GLN A 67 1.50 -22.54 -4.86
CA GLN A 67 0.50 -23.17 -5.73
C GLN A 67 0.93 -23.24 -7.19
N LYS A 68 2.14 -22.79 -7.54
CA LYS A 68 2.69 -22.76 -8.91
C LYS A 68 1.82 -21.96 -9.89
N LEU A 69 1.18 -20.91 -9.42
CA LEU A 69 0.33 -20.02 -10.22
C LEU A 69 1.12 -18.91 -10.91
N VAL A 70 2.33 -18.61 -10.44
CA VAL A 70 3.19 -17.54 -10.94
C VAL A 70 4.63 -18.02 -11.10
N GLY A 71 5.37 -17.31 -11.97
CA GLY A 71 6.81 -17.47 -12.14
C GLY A 71 7.63 -16.60 -11.17
N ASP A 72 8.79 -16.15 -11.64
CA ASP A 72 9.68 -15.28 -10.87
C ASP A 72 9.00 -13.97 -10.50
N GLN A 73 9.19 -13.56 -9.23
CA GLN A 73 8.58 -12.35 -8.67
C GLN A 73 9.63 -11.25 -8.52
N THR A 74 9.19 -10.02 -8.77
CA THR A 74 10.01 -8.82 -8.58
C THR A 74 9.25 -7.86 -7.67
N GLU A 75 9.90 -7.39 -6.59
CA GLU A 75 9.38 -6.29 -5.79
C GLU A 75 9.48 -4.99 -6.58
N PHE A 76 8.39 -4.22 -6.67
CA PHE A 76 8.35 -2.99 -7.45
C PHE A 76 7.96 -1.75 -6.65
N ALA A 77 7.36 -1.91 -5.47
CA ALA A 77 6.94 -0.80 -4.62
C ALA A 77 6.85 -1.21 -3.15
N THR A 78 6.76 -0.21 -2.28
CA THR A 78 6.41 -0.36 -0.86
C THR A 78 5.29 0.60 -0.47
N ASN A 79 4.60 0.32 0.62
CA ASN A 79 3.56 1.19 1.17
C ASN A 79 3.49 1.03 2.69
N VAL A 80 2.89 2.02 3.37
CA VAL A 80 2.64 1.98 4.81
C VAL A 80 1.21 2.36 5.12
N LEU A 81 0.73 1.94 6.28
CA LEU A 81 -0.62 2.26 6.74
C LEU A 81 -0.69 3.69 7.33
N THR A 82 -1.87 4.26 7.24
CA THR A 82 -2.27 5.50 7.89
C THR A 82 -3.74 5.43 8.29
N LEU A 83 -4.20 6.41 9.06
CA LEU A 83 -5.61 6.55 9.42
C LEU A 83 -6.23 7.65 8.55
N ILE A 84 -7.45 7.43 8.08
CA ILE A 84 -8.26 8.46 7.43
C ILE A 84 -9.59 8.62 8.16
N VAL A 85 -10.11 9.84 8.09
CA VAL A 85 -11.41 10.23 8.67
C VAL A 85 -12.20 11.03 7.63
N PRO A 86 -13.53 11.12 7.73
CA PRO A 86 -14.31 11.97 6.85
C PRO A 86 -13.81 13.41 6.88
N LYS A 87 -14.00 14.15 5.79
CA LYS A 87 -13.54 15.53 5.66
C LYS A 87 -13.98 16.41 6.82
N GLY A 88 -13.05 17.15 7.41
CA GLY A 88 -13.29 17.99 8.59
C GLY A 88 -13.24 17.26 9.93
N ASN A 89 -13.00 15.94 9.92
CA ASN A 89 -12.85 15.13 11.13
C ASN A 89 -13.94 15.37 12.20
N PRO A 90 -15.20 15.08 11.91
CA PRO A 90 -16.33 15.44 12.79
C PRO A 90 -16.24 14.79 14.19
N LYS A 91 -15.59 13.65 14.32
CA LYS A 91 -15.39 12.94 15.59
C LYS A 91 -14.13 13.38 16.34
N LYS A 92 -13.32 14.26 15.77
CA LYS A 92 -12.06 14.76 16.38
C LYS A 92 -11.08 13.64 16.73
N ILE A 93 -10.99 12.63 15.87
CA ILE A 93 -10.07 11.50 16.01
C ILE A 93 -8.64 12.00 15.81
N THR A 94 -7.72 11.62 16.70
CA THR A 94 -6.34 12.12 16.73
C THR A 94 -5.31 11.05 16.39
N GLY A 95 -5.69 9.77 16.42
CA GLY A 95 -4.77 8.67 16.17
C GLY A 95 -5.36 7.30 16.51
N LEU A 96 -4.50 6.31 16.67
CA LEU A 96 -4.87 4.99 17.19
C LEU A 96 -4.87 5.02 18.73
N ASP A 97 -5.75 5.79 19.31
CA ASP A 97 -5.84 6.07 20.74
C ASP A 97 -7.31 6.11 21.20
N SER A 98 -7.57 6.58 22.42
CA SER A 98 -8.92 6.68 22.99
C SER A 98 -9.86 7.60 22.20
N SER A 99 -9.37 8.39 21.24
CA SER A 99 -10.23 9.18 20.35
C SER A 99 -11.06 8.31 19.39
N LEU A 100 -10.69 7.04 19.24
CA LEU A 100 -11.48 6.04 18.51
C LEU A 100 -12.61 5.41 19.34
N ASP A 101 -12.69 5.67 20.64
CA ASP A 101 -13.70 5.07 21.50
C ASP A 101 -15.12 5.51 21.06
N GLY A 102 -15.94 4.53 20.70
CA GLY A 102 -17.29 4.77 20.19
C GLY A 102 -17.39 5.30 18.76
N ALA A 103 -16.27 5.35 18.04
CA ALA A 103 -16.25 5.64 16.61
C ALA A 103 -16.47 4.35 15.78
N ASN A 104 -17.12 4.49 14.62
CA ASN A 104 -17.22 3.43 13.64
C ASN A 104 -15.90 3.31 12.88
N LEU A 105 -14.97 2.54 13.42
CA LEU A 105 -13.70 2.22 12.76
C LEU A 105 -13.92 1.10 11.75
N VAL A 106 -13.44 1.28 10.53
CA VAL A 106 -13.44 0.25 9.49
C VAL A 106 -11.99 -0.09 9.11
N ILE A 107 -11.71 -1.37 9.02
CA ILE A 107 -10.38 -1.89 8.65
C ILE A 107 -10.54 -2.95 7.56
N CYS A 108 -9.42 -3.43 7.04
CA CYS A 108 -9.42 -4.61 6.18
C CYS A 108 -9.53 -5.89 7.02
N ALA A 109 -10.16 -6.92 6.47
CA ALA A 109 -10.20 -8.25 7.05
C ALA A 109 -8.78 -8.85 7.20
N PRO A 110 -8.55 -9.72 8.20
CA PRO A 110 -7.21 -10.23 8.53
C PRO A 110 -6.48 -10.92 7.38
N GLU A 111 -7.20 -11.57 6.49
CA GLU A 111 -6.68 -12.33 5.35
C GLU A 111 -6.23 -11.46 4.17
N VAL A 112 -6.62 -10.18 4.16
CA VAL A 112 -6.16 -9.25 3.10
C VAL A 112 -4.86 -8.53 3.49
N PRO A 113 -4.04 -8.07 2.52
CA PRO A 113 -2.75 -7.45 2.81
C PRO A 113 -2.82 -6.26 3.79
N CYS A 114 -3.82 -5.40 3.65
CA CYS A 114 -4.02 -4.26 4.55
C CYS A 114 -4.49 -4.70 5.95
N GLY A 115 -5.24 -5.79 6.06
CA GLY A 115 -5.65 -6.37 7.35
C GLY A 115 -4.49 -7.05 8.07
N GLU A 116 -3.69 -7.85 7.36
CA GLU A 116 -2.45 -8.43 7.89
C GLU A 116 -1.52 -7.33 8.42
N ALA A 117 -1.34 -6.25 7.65
CA ALA A 117 -0.55 -5.09 8.06
C ALA A 117 -1.16 -4.39 9.29
N THR A 118 -2.49 -4.25 9.34
CA THR A 118 -3.19 -3.64 10.49
C THR A 118 -2.99 -4.45 11.77
N GLN A 119 -3.03 -5.78 11.70
CA GLN A 119 -2.72 -6.64 12.85
C GLN A 119 -1.28 -6.49 13.34
N LYS A 120 -0.32 -6.46 12.40
CA LYS A 120 1.09 -6.22 12.72
C LYS A 120 1.28 -4.85 13.37
N LEU A 121 0.65 -3.81 12.83
CA LEU A 121 0.70 -2.44 13.36
C LEU A 121 0.10 -2.36 14.77
N SER A 122 -1.09 -2.93 14.97
CA SER A 122 -1.75 -3.01 16.28
C SER A 122 -0.85 -3.68 17.31
N SER A 123 -0.22 -4.81 16.94
CA SER A 123 0.71 -5.53 17.81
C SER A 123 1.98 -4.72 18.10
N ALA A 124 2.57 -4.08 17.08
CA ALA A 124 3.79 -3.29 17.22
C ALA A 124 3.61 -2.05 18.11
N LEU A 125 2.43 -1.43 18.05
CA LEU A 125 2.09 -0.25 18.84
C LEU A 125 1.47 -0.60 20.20
N GLY A 126 1.12 -1.87 20.45
CA GLY A 126 0.46 -2.30 21.68
C GLY A 126 -0.96 -1.74 21.83
N VAL A 127 -1.65 -1.46 20.70
CA VAL A 127 -3.02 -0.94 20.69
C VAL A 127 -4.02 -2.04 20.37
N THR A 128 -5.20 -1.97 20.96
CA THR A 128 -6.32 -2.87 20.62
C THR A 128 -7.31 -2.11 19.76
N LEU A 129 -7.61 -2.62 18.59
CA LEU A 129 -8.58 -2.05 17.67
C LEU A 129 -9.92 -2.79 17.80
N ASN A 130 -11.02 -2.04 17.81
CA ASN A 130 -12.37 -2.58 17.85
C ASN A 130 -13.13 -2.13 16.58
N PRO A 131 -12.90 -2.79 15.42
CA PRO A 131 -13.55 -2.38 14.17
C PRO A 131 -15.05 -2.67 14.19
N ALA A 132 -15.82 -1.74 13.62
CA ALA A 132 -17.25 -1.91 13.38
C ALA A 132 -17.50 -2.84 12.16
N SER A 133 -16.59 -2.84 11.19
CA SER A 133 -16.60 -3.78 10.07
C SER A 133 -15.21 -4.02 9.50
N GLU A 134 -15.08 -5.14 8.79
CA GLU A 134 -13.85 -5.60 8.13
C GLU A 134 -14.13 -5.82 6.65
N GLU A 135 -13.32 -5.23 5.78
CA GLU A 135 -13.53 -5.19 4.34
C GLU A 135 -12.53 -6.07 3.58
N GLN A 136 -12.96 -6.62 2.45
CA GLN A 136 -12.14 -7.52 1.63
C GLN A 136 -11.12 -6.79 0.74
N LYS A 137 -11.20 -5.45 0.66
CA LYS A 137 -10.21 -4.62 -0.04
C LYS A 137 -10.14 -3.21 0.54
N VAL A 138 -8.96 -2.61 0.44
CA VAL A 138 -8.70 -1.29 1.04
C VAL A 138 -9.55 -0.17 0.45
N THR A 139 -9.92 -0.27 -0.81
CA THR A 139 -10.78 0.71 -1.48
C THR A 139 -12.19 0.75 -0.90
N ASP A 140 -12.69 -0.35 -0.33
CA ASP A 140 -13.99 -0.38 0.35
C ASP A 140 -13.90 0.32 1.71
N VAL A 141 -12.78 0.12 2.47
CA VAL A 141 -12.50 0.89 3.68
C VAL A 141 -12.49 2.38 3.37
N ARG A 142 -11.74 2.79 2.35
CA ARG A 142 -11.68 4.18 1.90
C ARG A 142 -13.07 4.71 1.51
N GLY A 143 -13.81 3.97 0.72
CA GLY A 143 -15.14 4.36 0.26
C GLY A 143 -16.13 4.62 1.39
N LYS A 144 -16.12 3.79 2.44
CA LYS A 144 -16.96 3.98 3.63
C LYS A 144 -16.60 5.25 4.42
N VAL A 145 -15.32 5.59 4.48
CA VAL A 145 -14.90 6.87 5.10
C VAL A 145 -15.28 8.05 4.21
N GLU A 146 -15.04 7.97 2.91
CA GLU A 146 -15.38 9.04 1.95
C GLU A 146 -16.88 9.35 1.89
N SER A 147 -17.72 8.34 2.10
CA SER A 147 -19.19 8.48 2.15
C SER A 147 -19.72 8.95 3.50
N GLY A 148 -18.88 8.93 4.56
CA GLY A 148 -19.30 9.22 5.93
C GLY A 148 -20.05 8.06 6.61
N GLU A 149 -20.05 6.86 6.03
CA GLU A 149 -20.59 5.63 6.66
C GLU A 149 -19.68 5.18 7.81
N ALA A 150 -18.36 5.40 7.70
CA ALA A 150 -17.39 5.17 8.75
C ALA A 150 -16.83 6.48 9.30
N ASP A 151 -16.54 6.52 10.60
CA ASP A 151 -15.91 7.65 11.28
C ASP A 151 -14.38 7.65 11.11
N ALA A 152 -13.80 6.48 10.88
CA ALA A 152 -12.37 6.29 10.64
C ALA A 152 -12.10 5.02 9.85
N GLY A 153 -10.98 4.99 9.13
CA GLY A 153 -10.53 3.80 8.42
C GLY A 153 -9.00 3.71 8.39
N ILE A 154 -8.48 2.50 8.54
CA ILE A 154 -7.04 2.23 8.33
C ILE A 154 -6.84 1.81 6.89
N VAL A 155 -6.05 2.60 6.17
CA VAL A 155 -5.75 2.44 4.74
C VAL A 155 -4.26 2.66 4.48
N TYR A 156 -3.81 2.47 3.25
CA TYR A 156 -2.45 2.87 2.88
C TYR A 156 -2.34 4.39 2.68
N THR A 157 -1.12 4.92 2.79
CA THR A 157 -0.85 6.34 2.52
C THR A 157 -1.25 6.75 1.10
N THR A 158 -1.15 5.85 0.14
CA THR A 158 -1.59 6.06 -1.25
C THR A 158 -3.11 6.22 -1.37
N ASP A 159 -3.90 5.45 -0.59
CA ASP A 159 -5.36 5.58 -0.52
C ASP A 159 -5.76 6.90 0.13
N ALA A 160 -5.06 7.31 1.19
CA ALA A 160 -5.28 8.61 1.83
C ALA A 160 -5.00 9.77 0.86
N ALA A 161 -3.94 9.67 0.04
CA ALA A 161 -3.65 10.66 -1.00
C ALA A 161 -4.74 10.71 -2.08
N ALA A 162 -5.29 9.56 -2.48
CA ALA A 162 -6.39 9.48 -3.43
C ALA A 162 -7.71 10.06 -2.86
N ALA A 163 -7.92 9.97 -1.55
CA ALA A 163 -9.12 10.41 -0.84
C ALA A 163 -9.09 11.89 -0.40
N LYS A 164 -8.02 12.64 -0.65
CA LYS A 164 -7.72 13.98 -0.09
C LYS A 164 -8.86 15.00 -0.14
N ASP A 165 -9.75 14.91 -1.13
CA ASP A 165 -10.86 15.84 -1.30
C ASP A 165 -12.08 15.46 -0.44
N LYS A 166 -12.17 14.18 -0.01
CA LYS A 166 -13.31 13.61 0.72
C LYS A 166 -12.97 13.14 2.12
N ALA A 167 -11.69 12.89 2.39
CA ALA A 167 -11.20 12.44 3.68
C ALA A 167 -9.96 13.22 4.10
N ASP A 168 -9.76 13.33 5.41
CA ASP A 168 -8.53 13.88 5.99
C ASP A 168 -7.66 12.73 6.49
N LYS A 169 -6.35 12.85 6.25
CA LYS A 169 -5.34 11.93 6.76
C LYS A 169 -4.96 12.30 8.18
N ILE A 170 -4.87 11.28 9.04
CA ILE A 170 -4.32 11.39 10.38
C ILE A 170 -3.02 10.59 10.41
N ASP A 171 -1.91 11.25 10.71
CA ASP A 171 -0.62 10.58 10.81
C ASP A 171 -0.58 9.68 12.04
N ILE A 172 -0.18 8.43 11.83
CA ILE A 172 0.00 7.42 12.88
C ILE A 172 1.42 6.85 12.79
N PRO A 173 2.00 6.38 13.90
CA PRO A 173 3.26 5.66 13.85
C PRO A 173 3.14 4.42 12.95
N ASP A 174 4.13 4.15 12.11
CA ASP A 174 4.12 3.00 11.21
C ASP A 174 4.49 1.67 11.89
N GLY A 175 5.00 1.73 13.11
CA GLY A 175 5.41 0.54 13.88
C GLY A 175 6.49 -0.30 13.19
N GLY A 176 7.16 0.22 12.16
CA GLY A 176 8.07 -0.52 11.31
C GLY A 176 7.37 -1.49 10.34
N VAL A 177 6.05 -1.36 10.17
CA VAL A 177 5.26 -2.23 9.28
C VAL A 177 5.23 -1.64 7.87
N VAL A 178 5.91 -2.31 6.97
CA VAL A 178 5.99 -1.94 5.54
C VAL A 178 5.37 -3.05 4.70
N ASN A 179 4.47 -2.69 3.81
CA ASN A 179 3.98 -3.60 2.78
C ASN A 179 4.90 -3.55 1.56
N HIS A 180 5.33 -4.73 1.10
CA HIS A 180 6.14 -4.93 -0.07
C HIS A 180 5.26 -5.46 -1.20
N TYR A 181 5.32 -4.82 -2.35
CA TYR A 181 4.46 -5.11 -3.50
C TYR A 181 5.25 -5.87 -4.57
N PRO A 182 5.05 -7.19 -4.66
CA PRO A 182 5.63 -7.99 -5.74
C PRO A 182 4.70 -8.05 -6.95
N ILE A 183 5.33 -8.20 -8.14
CA ILE A 183 4.68 -8.47 -9.41
C ILE A 183 5.33 -9.70 -10.04
N ALA A 184 4.53 -10.53 -10.72
CA ALA A 184 4.99 -11.71 -11.42
C ALA A 184 4.15 -11.97 -12.67
N GLN A 185 4.76 -12.61 -13.67
CA GLN A 185 4.01 -13.25 -14.75
C GLN A 185 3.34 -14.51 -14.21
N THR A 186 2.12 -14.79 -14.65
CA THR A 186 1.44 -16.04 -14.29
C THR A 186 2.13 -17.24 -14.93
N ALA A 187 1.87 -18.44 -14.39
CA ALA A 187 2.47 -19.67 -14.91
C ALA A 187 1.94 -20.08 -16.29
N SER A 188 0.77 -19.61 -16.68
CA SER A 188 0.13 -19.92 -17.96
C SER A 188 -0.47 -18.67 -18.59
N PRO A 189 0.35 -17.68 -18.98
CA PRO A 189 -0.13 -16.45 -19.58
C PRO A 189 -0.63 -16.71 -21.01
N GLU A 190 -1.71 -16.03 -21.40
CA GLU A 190 -2.19 -16.05 -22.80
C GLU A 190 -1.29 -15.18 -23.69
N ASN A 191 -0.72 -14.11 -23.13
CA ASN A 191 0.19 -13.20 -23.82
C ASN A 191 1.47 -12.95 -23.01
N ALA A 192 2.38 -13.92 -22.98
CA ALA A 192 3.64 -13.82 -22.24
C ALA A 192 4.51 -12.63 -22.65
N ALA A 193 4.53 -12.27 -23.93
CA ALA A 193 5.30 -11.13 -24.42
C ALA A 193 4.71 -9.80 -23.93
N GLY A 194 3.40 -9.65 -23.98
CA GLY A 194 2.70 -8.46 -23.46
C GLY A 194 2.80 -8.35 -21.93
N ALA A 195 2.71 -9.48 -21.22
CA ALA A 195 2.94 -9.52 -19.76
C ALA A 195 4.33 -8.99 -19.40
N LYS A 196 5.36 -9.43 -20.13
CA LYS A 196 6.72 -8.92 -19.93
C LYS A 196 6.82 -7.42 -20.19
N VAL A 197 6.22 -6.91 -21.25
CA VAL A 197 6.20 -5.47 -21.56
C VAL A 197 5.58 -4.68 -20.42
N PHE A 198 4.45 -5.15 -19.86
CA PHE A 198 3.80 -4.49 -18.75
C PHE A 198 4.65 -4.53 -17.46
N ILE A 199 5.21 -5.69 -17.12
CA ILE A 199 6.09 -5.84 -15.95
C ILE A 199 7.33 -4.95 -16.08
N ASP A 200 7.98 -4.92 -17.23
CA ASP A 200 9.14 -4.07 -17.51
C ASP A 200 8.77 -2.57 -17.39
N ALA A 201 7.58 -2.17 -17.81
CA ALA A 201 7.10 -0.81 -17.67
C ALA A 201 6.85 -0.43 -16.19
N VAL A 202 6.25 -1.31 -15.39
CA VAL A 202 6.00 -1.09 -13.96
C VAL A 202 7.32 -0.99 -13.19
N THR A 203 8.27 -1.88 -13.45
CA THR A 203 9.57 -1.95 -12.75
C THR A 203 10.59 -0.96 -13.29
N GLY A 204 10.38 -0.46 -14.50
CA GLY A 204 11.25 0.49 -15.19
C GLY A 204 11.04 1.94 -14.71
N LYS A 205 11.85 2.85 -15.28
CA LYS A 205 11.88 4.26 -14.87
C LYS A 205 10.50 4.92 -14.89
N THR A 206 9.76 4.76 -15.98
CA THR A 206 8.43 5.38 -16.16
C THR A 206 7.44 4.91 -15.10
N GLY A 207 7.36 3.60 -14.86
CA GLY A 207 6.48 3.04 -13.83
C GLY A 207 6.86 3.51 -12.44
N GLN A 208 8.16 3.57 -12.14
CA GLN A 208 8.65 4.02 -10.84
C GLN A 208 8.37 5.52 -10.59
N GLU A 209 8.42 6.36 -11.63
CA GLU A 209 8.02 7.78 -11.54
C GLU A 209 6.51 7.93 -11.29
N VAL A 210 5.68 7.12 -11.94
CA VAL A 210 4.22 7.11 -11.72
C VAL A 210 3.91 6.60 -10.31
N LEU A 211 4.49 5.48 -9.88
CA LEU A 211 4.29 4.95 -8.53
C LEU A 211 4.67 5.97 -7.45
N ALA A 212 5.81 6.64 -7.59
CA ALA A 212 6.23 7.71 -6.68
C ALA A 212 5.24 8.89 -6.65
N LYS A 213 4.69 9.28 -7.80
CA LYS A 213 3.64 10.32 -7.91
C LYS A 213 2.38 9.95 -7.11
N TYR A 214 2.03 8.66 -7.07
CA TYR A 214 0.90 8.15 -6.29
C TYR A 214 1.24 7.91 -4.81
N GLY A 215 2.48 8.12 -4.39
CA GLY A 215 2.91 8.04 -3.00
C GLY A 215 3.46 6.67 -2.58
N PHE A 216 3.70 5.77 -3.51
CA PHE A 216 4.39 4.50 -3.24
C PHE A 216 5.87 4.74 -2.93
N GLY A 217 6.41 3.98 -1.99
CA GLY A 217 7.84 3.90 -1.73
C GLY A 217 8.55 3.02 -2.76
N LYS A 218 9.87 3.23 -2.89
CA LYS A 218 10.72 2.44 -3.79
C LYS A 218 10.89 1.01 -3.28
N PRO A 219 11.11 0.04 -4.17
CA PRO A 219 11.44 -1.32 -3.74
C PRO A 219 12.67 -1.34 -2.83
N GLY A 220 12.66 -2.18 -1.79
CA GLY A 220 13.74 -2.29 -0.80
C GLY A 220 13.85 -1.11 0.16
N SER A 221 12.97 -0.10 0.10
CA SER A 221 12.99 1.00 1.07
C SER A 221 12.30 0.60 2.36
N ALA A 222 12.90 0.92 3.51
CA ALA A 222 12.18 1.05 4.76
C ALA A 222 11.21 2.24 4.67
N ALA A 223 10.10 2.22 5.41
CA ALA A 223 9.01 3.19 5.30
C ALA A 223 9.46 4.64 5.05
N ALA A 224 8.98 5.25 3.97
CA ALA A 224 9.12 6.68 3.72
C ALA A 224 8.08 7.46 4.55
N GLY A 225 8.18 7.43 5.89
CA GLY A 225 7.21 8.04 6.80
C GLY A 225 7.80 8.77 8.00
N ALA A 226 9.13 8.76 8.18
CA ALA A 226 9.75 9.37 9.35
C ALA A 226 10.85 10.36 8.94
N SER A 227 10.50 11.49 8.37
CA SER A 227 11.44 12.59 8.18
C SER A 227 10.72 13.94 8.22
N ALA A 228 10.36 14.37 9.41
CA ALA A 228 10.23 15.80 9.74
C ALA A 228 10.26 15.95 11.26
N GLY A 229 11.40 16.37 11.80
CA GLY A 229 11.44 16.91 13.14
C GLY A 229 12.47 16.34 14.10
N ALA A 230 13.75 16.46 13.78
CA ALA A 230 14.81 16.53 14.80
C ALA A 230 15.87 17.53 14.38
N SER A 231 15.57 18.81 14.55
CA SER A 231 16.59 19.86 14.59
C SER A 231 17.21 19.81 15.97
N SER A 232 18.29 19.08 16.14
CA SER A 232 19.14 19.15 17.32
C SER A 232 20.07 20.34 17.21
N SER A 233 19.79 21.40 17.95
CA SER A 233 20.73 22.47 18.22
C SER A 233 21.86 21.94 19.12
N ALA A 234 23.00 21.66 18.53
CA ALA A 234 24.23 21.43 19.27
C ALA A 234 24.76 22.76 19.80
N GLY A 235 24.57 23.01 21.08
CA GLY A 235 25.22 24.08 21.77
C GLY A 235 26.69 23.73 22.01
N ALA A 236 27.56 24.47 21.36
CA ALA A 236 29.01 24.45 21.63
C ALA A 236 29.32 25.05 23.00
N GLY A 237 29.71 24.21 23.94
CA GLY A 237 30.28 24.64 25.20
C GLY A 237 31.80 24.59 25.11
N THR A 238 32.40 25.75 25.11
CA THR A 238 33.85 25.96 25.15
C THR A 238 34.43 25.51 26.49
N ALA A 239 35.39 24.60 26.42
CA ALA A 239 36.26 24.26 27.51
C ALA A 239 37.30 25.36 27.69
N SER A 240 37.40 25.93 28.88
CA SER A 240 38.55 26.75 29.31
C SER A 240 39.39 25.97 30.28
N SER A 241 40.66 25.85 29.92
CA SER A 241 41.78 25.33 30.68
C SER A 241 42.15 26.28 31.81
N ALA A 242 42.50 25.77 32.95
CA ALA A 242 43.51 26.35 33.84
C ALA A 242 43.97 25.31 34.86
N ALA A 243 45.19 24.84 34.75
CA ALA A 243 46.01 24.48 35.90
C ALA A 243 46.74 25.75 36.39
N PRO A 244 47.13 25.91 37.68
CA PRO A 244 48.50 25.66 38.03
C PRO A 244 48.83 25.20 39.47
N SER A 245 49.94 24.58 39.59
CA SER A 245 51.04 24.70 40.57
C SER A 245 50.68 24.91 42.08
N GLN A 246 51.09 24.09 42.89
CA GLN A 246 52.21 23.89 43.86
C GLN A 246 51.92 22.69 44.71
#